data_e774e661750992640757b7ab2545f846
#
_entry.id   e774e661750992640757b7ab2545f846
#
_cell.length_a   1.000
_cell.length_b   1.000
_cell.length_c   1.000
_cell.angle_alpha   90.00
_cell.angle_beta   90.00
_cell.angle_gamma   90.00
#
_symmetry.space_group_name_H-M   'P 1'
#
loop_
_entity.id
_entity.type
_entity.pdbx_description
1 polymer ?
#
loop_
_entity_poly.entity_id
_entity_poly.type
_entity_poly.pdbx_seq_one_letter_code
_entity_poly.pdbx_strand_id
1 'polypeptide(L)'
;MAKATMLTYLDEQLTKQLPDYDVAIDWDVKNHSVELVIRLFAENPAQLHLDDVEGVASEEAIIEFEDGILLVDPKKSKYDAADYLAVYPYEGKKGLRQGELDALVTYLKEVMDDGLSDLMDFLNDDDAAEVFELHWDREQFAELVRENEAKGLTTYLPYPAY
;
A
#
# COMPACT_ATOMS: atom_id res chain seq x y z
N MET A 1 9.99 -11.68 -25.86
CA MET A 1 8.98 -11.18 -24.92
C MET A 1 9.43 -11.42 -23.49
N ALA A 2 9.45 -10.37 -22.69
CA ALA A 2 9.78 -10.51 -21.29
C ALA A 2 8.64 -11.24 -20.56
N LYS A 3 9.00 -12.22 -19.73
CA LYS A 3 8.01 -12.89 -18.88
C LYS A 3 7.49 -11.90 -17.83
N ALA A 4 6.23 -12.03 -17.45
CA ALA A 4 5.68 -11.25 -16.36
C ALA A 4 6.41 -11.59 -15.06
N THR A 5 6.75 -10.55 -14.30
CA THR A 5 7.32 -10.68 -12.96
C THR A 5 6.30 -10.18 -11.94
N MET A 6 6.60 -10.39 -10.65
CA MET A 6 5.73 -9.83 -9.62
C MET A 6 5.58 -8.31 -9.74
N LEU A 7 6.64 -7.60 -10.15
CA LEU A 7 6.60 -6.14 -10.31
C LEU A 7 5.78 -5.70 -11.53
N THR A 8 5.98 -6.33 -12.69
CA THR A 8 5.22 -5.97 -13.89
C THR A 8 3.75 -6.30 -13.72
N TYR A 9 3.44 -7.40 -13.06
CA TYR A 9 2.06 -7.79 -12.77
C TYR A 9 1.40 -6.81 -11.78
N LEU A 10 2.11 -6.45 -10.70
CA LEU A 10 1.60 -5.46 -9.75
C LEU A 10 1.32 -4.12 -10.43
N ASP A 11 2.27 -3.63 -11.23
CA ASP A 11 2.11 -2.36 -11.94
C ASP A 11 0.87 -2.40 -12.85
N GLU A 12 0.68 -3.48 -13.58
CA GLU A 12 -0.48 -3.66 -14.44
C GLU A 12 -1.79 -3.65 -13.64
N GLN A 13 -1.83 -4.41 -12.53
CA GLN A 13 -3.03 -4.48 -11.70
C GLN A 13 -3.34 -3.17 -10.98
N LEU A 14 -2.32 -2.48 -10.48
CA LEU A 14 -2.49 -1.18 -9.86
C LEU A 14 -3.07 -0.17 -10.86
N THR A 15 -2.57 -0.17 -12.08
CA THR A 15 -3.09 0.71 -13.14
C THR A 15 -4.54 0.39 -13.48
N LYS A 16 -4.91 -0.89 -13.51
CA LYS A 16 -6.27 -1.34 -13.80
C LYS A 16 -7.26 -1.09 -12.67
N GLN A 17 -6.86 -1.41 -11.44
CA GLN A 17 -7.76 -1.46 -10.28
C GLN A 17 -7.81 -0.16 -9.50
N LEU A 18 -6.74 0.62 -9.55
CA LEU A 18 -6.55 1.84 -8.76
C LEU A 18 -6.21 3.05 -9.63
N PRO A 19 -6.93 3.27 -10.76
CA PRO A 19 -6.58 4.38 -11.67
C PRO A 19 -6.76 5.76 -11.05
N ASP A 20 -7.59 5.86 -10.01
CA ASP A 20 -7.91 7.13 -9.35
C ASP A 20 -7.00 7.43 -8.15
N TYR A 21 -6.10 6.51 -7.82
CA TYR A 21 -5.20 6.67 -6.68
C TYR A 21 -3.74 6.77 -7.14
N ASP A 22 -2.96 7.46 -6.34
CA ASP A 22 -1.51 7.57 -6.55
C ASP A 22 -0.81 6.45 -5.78
N VAL A 23 -0.43 5.40 -6.49
CA VAL A 23 0.33 4.28 -5.93
C VAL A 23 1.58 4.10 -6.78
N ALA A 24 2.74 4.21 -6.15
CA ALA A 24 4.02 4.02 -6.82
C ALA A 24 4.70 2.74 -6.34
N ILE A 25 5.47 2.12 -7.21
CA ILE A 25 6.30 0.97 -6.87
C ILE A 25 7.74 1.47 -6.75
N ASP A 26 8.30 1.34 -5.55
CA ASP A 26 9.69 1.70 -5.27
C ASP A 26 10.49 0.42 -4.98
N TRP A 27 11.29 0.02 -5.97
CA TRP A 27 12.07 -1.21 -5.89
C TRP A 27 13.50 -0.91 -5.43
N ASP A 28 13.83 -1.37 -4.23
CA ASP A 28 15.19 -1.29 -3.71
C ASP A 28 15.94 -2.58 -4.05
N VAL A 29 16.67 -2.56 -5.16
CA VAL A 29 17.37 -3.73 -5.69
C VAL A 29 18.39 -4.28 -4.69
N LYS A 30 19.11 -3.41 -4.02
CA LYS A 30 20.14 -3.80 -3.06
C LYS A 30 19.56 -4.49 -1.83
N ASN A 31 18.43 -4.00 -1.37
CA ASN A 31 17.79 -4.52 -0.17
C ASN A 31 16.83 -5.67 -0.46
N HIS A 32 16.63 -6.03 -1.74
CA HIS A 32 15.64 -7.04 -2.15
C HIS A 32 14.25 -6.75 -1.60
N SER A 33 13.88 -5.47 -1.58
CA SER A 33 12.58 -5.03 -1.09
C SER A 33 11.85 -4.19 -2.12
N VAL A 34 10.52 -4.25 -2.06
CA VAL A 34 9.65 -3.47 -2.94
C VAL A 34 8.63 -2.77 -2.06
N GLU A 35 8.61 -1.46 -2.13
CA GLU A 35 7.61 -0.67 -1.40
C GLU A 35 6.50 -0.23 -2.34
N LEU A 36 5.26 -0.49 -1.94
CA LEU A 36 4.09 0.13 -2.59
C LEU A 36 3.80 1.41 -1.81
N VAL A 37 4.18 2.54 -2.40
CA VAL A 37 3.98 3.86 -1.79
C VAL A 37 2.59 4.35 -2.15
N ILE A 38 1.76 4.55 -1.15
CA ILE A 38 0.38 4.97 -1.34
C ILE A 38 0.19 6.40 -0.82
N ARG A 39 -0.54 7.20 -1.60
CA ARG A 39 -0.84 8.59 -1.25
C ARG A 39 -2.33 8.84 -1.34
N LEU A 40 -2.85 9.48 -0.30
CA LEU A 40 -4.23 9.94 -0.27
C LEU A 40 -4.23 11.46 -0.28
N PHE A 41 -5.13 12.04 -1.05
CA PHE A 41 -5.31 13.48 -1.13
C PHE A 41 -6.74 13.80 -0.73
N ALA A 42 -6.90 14.73 0.20
CA ALA A 42 -8.22 15.17 0.63
C ALA A 42 -8.28 16.68 0.69
N GLU A 43 -9.43 17.23 0.31
CA GLU A 43 -9.66 18.65 0.46
C GLU A 43 -9.77 19.00 1.94
N ASN A 44 -9.13 20.09 2.32
CA ASN A 44 -9.22 20.65 3.66
C ASN A 44 -10.24 21.82 3.62
N PRO A 45 -11.54 21.54 3.72
CA PRO A 45 -12.56 22.55 3.46
C PRO A 45 -12.59 23.70 4.46
N ALA A 46 -12.07 23.46 5.66
CA ALA A 46 -12.01 24.48 6.71
C ALA A 46 -10.62 25.11 6.82
N GLN A 47 -9.67 24.70 5.97
CA GLN A 47 -8.27 25.10 6.08
C GLN A 47 -7.78 24.99 7.52
N LEU A 48 -8.11 23.85 8.14
CA LEU A 48 -7.78 23.59 9.52
C LEU A 48 -6.26 23.64 9.69
N HIS A 49 -5.84 24.28 10.79
CA HIS A 49 -4.45 24.25 11.19
C HIS A 49 -4.08 22.83 11.61
N LEU A 50 -3.42 22.13 10.72
CA LEU A 50 -2.71 20.91 11.10
C LEU A 50 -1.29 21.32 11.41
N ASP A 51 -0.93 21.34 12.69
CA ASP A 51 0.43 21.61 13.09
C ASP A 51 1.32 20.48 12.59
N ASP A 52 2.24 20.83 11.71
CA ASP A 52 3.28 19.88 11.34
C ASP A 52 4.43 19.97 12.35
N VAL A 53 5.43 19.12 12.15
CA VAL A 53 6.58 19.01 13.05
C VAL A 53 7.37 20.33 13.16
N GLU A 54 7.24 21.21 12.18
CA GLU A 54 7.93 22.49 12.14
C GLU A 54 7.08 23.63 12.66
N GLY A 55 5.87 23.35 13.10
CA GLY A 55 4.95 24.35 13.59
C GLY A 55 4.38 25.24 12.48
N VAL A 56 4.58 24.86 11.23
CA VAL A 56 3.96 25.55 10.11
C VAL A 56 2.54 25.03 9.98
N ALA A 57 1.58 25.88 10.24
CA ALA A 57 0.19 25.53 10.06
C ALA A 57 -0.05 25.24 8.58
N SER A 58 -0.52 24.02 8.27
CA SER A 58 -0.89 23.68 6.93
C SER A 58 -2.25 24.27 6.63
N GLU A 59 -2.24 25.44 6.00
CA GLU A 59 -3.45 26.08 5.47
C GLU A 59 -3.72 25.63 4.02
N GLU A 60 -3.04 24.57 3.59
CA GLU A 60 -3.17 24.06 2.24
C GLU A 60 -4.59 23.57 2.00
N ALA A 61 -5.10 23.87 0.82
CA ALA A 61 -6.45 23.43 0.42
C ALA A 61 -6.55 21.93 0.28
N ILE A 62 -5.43 21.24 0.02
CA ILE A 62 -5.35 19.80 -0.16
C ILE A 62 -4.32 19.23 0.82
N ILE A 63 -4.73 18.23 1.56
CA ILE A 63 -3.86 17.50 2.49
C ILE A 63 -3.43 16.20 1.81
N GLU A 64 -2.13 15.93 1.87
CA GLU A 64 -1.54 14.67 1.39
C GLU A 64 -1.19 13.77 2.57
N PHE A 65 -1.62 12.52 2.49
CA PHE A 65 -1.24 11.47 3.43
C PHE A 65 -0.51 10.37 2.68
N GLU A 66 0.63 9.93 3.20
CA GLU A 66 1.45 8.89 2.57
C GLU A 66 1.72 7.75 3.55
N ASP A 67 1.66 6.53 3.07
CA ASP A 67 2.05 5.34 3.79
C ASP A 67 2.61 4.30 2.82
N GLY A 68 3.03 3.15 3.30
CA GLY A 68 3.64 2.15 2.43
C GLY A 68 3.40 0.73 2.89
N ILE A 69 3.41 -0.17 1.90
CA ILE A 69 3.42 -1.61 2.12
C ILE A 69 4.74 -2.13 1.59
N LEU A 70 5.50 -2.84 2.43
CA LEU A 70 6.81 -3.36 2.05
C LEU A 70 6.75 -4.85 1.76
N LEU A 71 7.21 -5.24 0.57
CA LEU A 71 7.41 -6.64 0.19
C LEU A 71 8.88 -6.97 0.41
N VAL A 72 9.16 -8.03 1.17
CA VAL A 72 10.51 -8.34 1.63
C VAL A 72 10.91 -9.78 1.33
N ASP A 73 12.21 -9.98 1.13
CA ASP A 73 12.81 -11.31 1.20
C ASP A 73 13.25 -11.55 2.66
N PRO A 74 12.63 -12.48 3.38
CA PRO A 74 12.94 -12.69 4.79
C PRO A 74 14.40 -12.99 5.07
N LYS A 75 15.14 -13.46 4.08
CA LYS A 75 16.55 -13.83 4.21
C LYS A 75 17.51 -12.70 3.87
N LYS A 76 17.08 -11.71 3.08
CA LYS A 76 17.98 -10.69 2.52
C LYS A 76 17.63 -9.27 2.86
N SER A 77 16.34 -8.97 3.02
CA SER A 77 15.88 -7.60 3.24
C SER A 77 16.12 -7.16 4.67
N LYS A 78 16.52 -5.89 4.82
CA LYS A 78 16.62 -5.22 6.11
C LYS A 78 15.55 -4.14 6.16
N TYR A 79 14.81 -4.07 7.25
CA TYR A 79 13.70 -3.12 7.37
C TYR A 79 13.24 -3.02 8.83
N ASP A 80 12.51 -1.94 9.13
CA ASP A 80 11.80 -1.78 10.40
C ASP A 80 10.29 -1.79 10.09
N ALA A 81 9.61 -2.82 10.57
CA ALA A 81 8.16 -3.00 10.31
C ALA A 81 7.32 -1.81 10.80
N ALA A 82 7.80 -1.08 11.81
CA ALA A 82 7.10 0.08 12.34
C ALA A 82 7.03 1.25 11.34
N ASP A 83 7.89 1.26 10.32
CA ASP A 83 7.91 2.31 9.31
C ASP A 83 6.86 2.12 8.22
N TYR A 84 6.13 1.00 8.21
CA TYR A 84 5.22 0.63 7.14
C TYR A 84 3.84 0.27 7.66
N LEU A 85 2.82 0.50 6.83
CA LEU A 85 1.45 0.06 7.13
C LEU A 85 1.39 -1.46 7.26
N ALA A 86 2.07 -2.17 6.36
CA ALA A 86 2.17 -3.62 6.39
C ALA A 86 3.49 -4.07 5.76
N VAL A 87 3.95 -5.23 6.19
CA VAL A 87 5.12 -5.90 5.60
C VAL A 87 4.70 -7.31 5.23
N TYR A 88 4.99 -7.70 3.99
CA TYR A 88 4.60 -9.01 3.47
C TYR A 88 5.79 -9.71 2.83
N PRO A 89 6.09 -10.97 3.20
CA PRO A 89 7.23 -11.70 2.65
C PRO A 89 6.92 -12.32 1.30
N TYR A 90 7.90 -12.30 0.39
CA TYR A 90 7.86 -13.08 -0.84
C TYR A 90 8.88 -14.24 -0.76
N GLU A 91 8.77 -15.22 -1.64
CA GLU A 91 9.57 -16.45 -1.57
C GLU A 91 10.82 -16.41 -2.47
N GLY A 92 11.74 -15.49 -2.21
CA GLY A 92 12.99 -15.38 -2.96
C GLY A 92 12.75 -15.26 -4.46
N LYS A 93 13.43 -16.06 -5.25
CA LYS A 93 13.31 -16.06 -6.72
C LYS A 93 11.91 -16.34 -7.22
N LYS A 94 11.14 -17.15 -6.50
CA LYS A 94 9.77 -17.49 -6.88
C LYS A 94 8.83 -16.29 -6.86
N GLY A 95 9.13 -15.30 -6.03
CA GLY A 95 8.31 -14.11 -5.88
C GLY A 95 7.02 -14.39 -5.11
N LEU A 96 5.90 -13.98 -5.67
CA LEU A 96 4.57 -14.16 -5.06
C LEU A 96 3.63 -14.85 -6.04
N ARG A 97 2.65 -15.57 -5.49
CA ARG A 97 1.60 -16.18 -6.27
C ARG A 97 0.62 -15.11 -6.78
N GLN A 98 0.01 -15.39 -7.94
CA GLN A 98 -0.97 -14.47 -8.53
C GLN A 98 -2.07 -14.10 -7.54
N GLY A 99 -2.59 -15.07 -6.80
CA GLY A 99 -3.63 -14.82 -5.79
C GLY A 99 -3.20 -13.89 -4.68
N GLU A 100 -1.93 -13.94 -4.29
CA GLU A 100 -1.36 -13.01 -3.29
C GLU A 100 -1.28 -11.60 -3.85
N LEU A 101 -0.81 -11.46 -5.09
CA LEU A 101 -0.68 -10.16 -5.75
C LEU A 101 -2.06 -9.53 -6.02
N ASP A 102 -3.00 -10.32 -6.49
CA ASP A 102 -4.38 -9.86 -6.70
C ASP A 102 -5.02 -9.41 -5.38
N ALA A 103 -4.79 -10.17 -4.30
CA ALA A 103 -5.29 -9.82 -2.97
C ALA A 103 -4.69 -8.51 -2.47
N LEU A 104 -3.39 -8.29 -2.69
CA LEU A 104 -2.73 -7.04 -2.33
C LEU A 104 -3.41 -5.85 -2.98
N VAL A 105 -3.65 -5.93 -4.28
CA VAL A 105 -4.27 -4.83 -5.04
C VAL A 105 -5.72 -4.64 -4.61
N THR A 106 -6.49 -5.72 -4.51
CA THR A 106 -7.91 -5.67 -4.11
C THR A 106 -8.06 -5.08 -2.72
N TYR A 107 -7.27 -5.57 -1.77
CA TYR A 107 -7.34 -5.09 -0.39
C TYR A 107 -6.80 -3.68 -0.24
N LEU A 108 -5.77 -3.33 -0.98
CA LEU A 108 -5.22 -1.97 -0.99
C LEU A 108 -6.28 -0.97 -1.44
N LYS A 109 -7.05 -1.30 -2.47
CA LYS A 109 -8.15 -0.44 -2.92
C LYS A 109 -9.17 -0.22 -1.80
N GLU A 110 -9.55 -1.27 -1.10
CA GLU A 110 -10.49 -1.20 0.02
C GLU A 110 -9.91 -0.32 1.15
N VAL A 111 -8.66 -0.53 1.49
CA VAL A 111 -7.96 0.25 2.53
C VAL A 111 -7.89 1.73 2.13
N MET A 112 -7.61 2.02 0.87
CA MET A 112 -7.53 3.40 0.39
C MET A 112 -8.91 4.06 0.30
N ASP A 113 -9.94 3.33 -0.14
CA ASP A 113 -11.31 3.84 -0.17
C ASP A 113 -11.80 4.19 1.24
N ASP A 114 -11.63 3.28 2.19
CA ASP A 114 -11.99 3.51 3.59
C ASP A 114 -11.11 4.60 4.21
N GLY A 115 -9.82 4.57 3.89
CA GLY A 115 -8.87 5.56 4.38
C GLY A 115 -9.17 6.97 3.91
N LEU A 116 -9.58 7.12 2.66
CA LEU A 116 -9.95 8.44 2.13
C LEU A 116 -11.19 8.97 2.83
N SER A 117 -12.20 8.12 3.03
CA SER A 117 -13.41 8.49 3.77
C SER A 117 -13.06 8.89 5.21
N ASP A 118 -12.23 8.11 5.88
CA ASP A 118 -11.80 8.39 7.25
C ASP A 118 -10.97 9.69 7.33
N LEU A 119 -10.14 9.95 6.34
CA LEU A 119 -9.35 11.18 6.28
C LEU A 119 -10.25 12.40 6.13
N MET A 120 -11.27 12.31 5.28
CA MET A 120 -12.24 13.38 5.10
C MET A 120 -13.02 13.64 6.40
N ASP A 121 -13.44 12.59 7.10
CA ASP A 121 -14.11 12.70 8.39
C ASP A 121 -13.18 13.32 9.43
N PHE A 122 -11.91 12.90 9.44
CA PHE A 122 -10.89 13.46 10.33
C PHE A 122 -10.73 14.97 10.13
N LEU A 123 -10.70 15.42 8.88
CA LEU A 123 -10.56 16.85 8.56
C LEU A 123 -11.80 17.69 8.88
N ASN A 124 -12.97 17.05 8.96
CA ASN A 124 -14.24 17.73 9.23
C ASN A 124 -14.70 17.62 10.69
N ASP A 125 -14.00 16.87 11.53
CA ASP A 125 -14.37 16.62 12.91
C ASP A 125 -13.42 17.35 13.86
N ASP A 126 -13.94 18.36 14.56
CA ASP A 126 -13.17 19.15 15.54
C ASP A 126 -12.73 18.31 16.75
N ASP A 127 -13.42 17.20 17.02
CA ASP A 127 -13.11 16.28 18.12
C ASP A 127 -12.30 15.07 17.64
N ALA A 128 -11.78 15.12 16.41
CA ALA A 128 -10.99 14.02 15.84
C ALA A 128 -9.71 13.74 16.64
N ALA A 129 -9.26 12.50 16.57
CA ALA A 129 -7.97 12.10 17.12
C ALA A 129 -6.85 12.96 16.52
N GLU A 130 -5.78 13.17 17.30
CA GLU A 130 -4.65 14.00 16.87
C GLU A 130 -3.89 13.43 15.68
N VAL A 131 -4.01 12.12 15.45
CA VAL A 131 -3.26 11.41 14.41
C VAL A 131 -4.23 10.60 13.54
N PHE A 132 -4.09 10.77 12.24
CA PHE A 132 -4.80 9.95 11.25
C PHE A 132 -3.95 8.72 10.91
N GLU A 133 -4.57 7.54 10.88
CA GLU A 133 -3.89 6.30 10.51
C GLU A 133 -4.76 5.47 9.58
N LEU A 134 -4.13 4.78 8.63
CA LEU A 134 -4.78 3.75 7.83
C LEU A 134 -4.85 2.45 8.63
N HIS A 135 -5.83 1.62 8.30
CA HIS A 135 -6.03 0.32 8.94
C HIS A 135 -5.74 -0.81 7.95
N TRP A 136 -4.89 -1.74 8.37
CA TRP A 136 -4.58 -2.95 7.61
C TRP A 136 -4.86 -4.16 8.49
N ASP A 137 -5.91 -4.91 8.14
CA ASP A 137 -6.31 -6.13 8.87
C ASP A 137 -5.69 -7.34 8.19
N ARG A 138 -4.74 -7.97 8.86
CA ARG A 138 -4.00 -9.13 8.34
C ARG A 138 -4.92 -10.31 8.05
N GLU A 139 -5.96 -10.50 8.85
CA GLU A 139 -6.90 -11.62 8.67
C GLU A 139 -7.77 -11.43 7.43
N GLN A 140 -8.26 -10.23 7.19
CA GLN A 140 -9.00 -9.91 5.97
C GLN A 140 -8.15 -10.13 4.74
N PHE A 141 -6.92 -9.67 4.77
CA PHE A 141 -5.98 -9.87 3.68
C PHE A 141 -5.73 -11.37 3.44
N ALA A 142 -5.44 -12.12 4.50
CA ALA A 142 -5.19 -13.56 4.41
C ALA A 142 -6.40 -14.32 3.86
N GLU A 143 -7.60 -13.89 4.21
CA GLU A 143 -8.84 -14.50 3.69
C GLU A 143 -8.98 -14.26 2.19
N LEU A 144 -8.69 -13.06 1.71
CA LEU A 144 -8.69 -12.77 0.28
C LEU A 144 -7.67 -13.63 -0.47
N VAL A 145 -6.49 -13.84 0.11
CA VAL A 145 -5.48 -14.72 -0.48
C VAL A 145 -6.04 -16.15 -0.60
N ARG A 146 -6.65 -16.65 0.46
CA ARG A 146 -7.24 -18.01 0.46
C ARG A 146 -8.33 -18.14 -0.59
N GLU A 147 -9.20 -17.13 -0.71
CA GLU A 147 -10.25 -17.13 -1.73
C GLU A 147 -9.68 -17.18 -3.13
N ASN A 148 -8.65 -16.39 -3.41
CA ASN A 148 -8.01 -16.37 -4.70
C ASN A 148 -7.31 -17.68 -5.03
N GLU A 149 -6.67 -18.30 -4.05
CA GLU A 149 -6.05 -19.61 -4.22
C GLU A 149 -7.09 -20.70 -4.49
N ALA A 150 -8.23 -20.63 -3.85
CA ALA A 150 -9.35 -21.54 -4.10
C ALA A 150 -9.89 -21.42 -5.52
N LYS A 151 -9.72 -20.26 -6.15
CA LYS A 151 -10.10 -20.02 -7.56
C LYS A 151 -9.02 -20.49 -8.54
N GLY A 152 -7.90 -21.03 -8.06
CA GLY A 152 -6.82 -21.53 -8.89
C GLY A 152 -5.74 -20.51 -9.22
N LEU A 153 -5.73 -19.34 -8.56
CA LEU A 153 -4.73 -18.29 -8.81
C LEU A 153 -3.44 -18.56 -8.02
N THR A 154 -2.79 -19.67 -8.35
CA THR A 154 -1.62 -20.19 -7.62
C THR A 154 -0.31 -20.13 -8.39
N THR A 155 -0.32 -19.57 -9.58
CA THR A 155 0.88 -19.43 -10.39
C THR A 155 1.80 -18.38 -9.78
N TYR A 156 3.09 -18.74 -9.62
CA TYR A 156 4.09 -17.80 -9.13
C TYR A 156 4.51 -16.82 -10.19
N LEU A 157 4.61 -15.56 -9.79
CA LEU A 157 5.21 -14.50 -10.59
C LEU A 157 6.56 -14.18 -9.95
N PRO A 158 7.66 -14.40 -10.68
CA PRO A 158 8.99 -14.37 -10.07
C PRO A 158 9.47 -12.98 -9.69
N TYR A 159 10.38 -12.93 -8.73
CA TYR A 159 11.10 -11.72 -8.40
C TYR A 159 12.07 -11.40 -9.55
N PRO A 160 12.06 -10.18 -10.08
CA PRO A 160 12.94 -9.84 -11.19
C PRO A 160 14.39 -9.70 -10.73
N ALA A 161 15.34 -10.21 -11.53
CA ALA A 161 16.78 -10.03 -11.30
C ALA A 161 17.24 -10.41 -9.89
N TYR A 162 16.77 -11.54 -9.39
CA TYR A 162 17.11 -12.02 -8.04
C TYR A 162 18.62 -12.30 -7.85
#